data_cc4d1eedbe0a060302c8a83be7c17c3e
#
_entry.id   cc4d1eedbe0a060302c8a83be7c17c3e
#
_cell.length_a   1.000
_cell.length_b   1.000
_cell.length_c   1.000
_cell.angle_alpha   90.00
_cell.angle_beta   90.00
_cell.angle_gamma   90.00
#
_symmetry.space_group_name_H-M   'P 1'
#
loop_
_entity.id
_entity.type
_entity.pdbx_description
1 polymer ?
#
loop_
_entity_poly.entity_id
_entity_poly.type
_entity_poly.pdbx_seq_one_letter_code
_entity_poly.pdbx_strand_id
1 'polypeptide(L)'
;MKKRILAALLALGCALLVFTGCGSKKDTTPKDYSQIIHDAREAEDNDYYMIFSPAEDGKFTAQYGYSASYPADDLNDEIQNMLLPLLDLPEGSYTDLAASLSSMMVQSYGVAIVKPAEGKTQEVVDAMDAYIQNQQQTMEHYLEDQYQIAASAKVATVPTGEVVMVC
;
A
#
# COMPACT_ATOMS: atom_id res chain seq x y z
N MET A 1 -2.88 -8.73 16.83
CA MET A 1 -3.10 -7.86 15.69
C MET A 1 -2.40 -6.49 15.84
N LYS A 2 -2.70 -5.66 16.84
CA LYS A 2 -2.06 -4.33 17.05
C LYS A 2 -0.52 -4.35 17.01
N LYS A 3 0.11 -5.40 17.57
CA LYS A 3 1.58 -5.55 17.55
C LYS A 3 2.15 -5.83 16.15
N ARG A 4 1.40 -6.56 15.31
CA ARG A 4 1.82 -6.88 13.94
C ARG A 4 1.76 -5.67 13.03
N ILE A 5 0.67 -4.88 13.10
CA ILE A 5 0.52 -3.64 12.32
C ILE A 5 1.61 -2.63 12.70
N LEU A 6 1.88 -2.47 14.01
CA LEU A 6 2.95 -1.58 14.45
C LEU A 6 4.34 -2.05 13.99
N ALA A 7 4.58 -3.37 14.00
CA ALA A 7 5.82 -3.94 13.50
C ALA A 7 5.97 -3.74 11.98
N ALA A 8 4.91 -3.92 11.20
CA ALA A 8 4.92 -3.68 9.76
C ALA A 8 5.19 -2.21 9.42
N LEU A 9 4.57 -1.26 10.11
CA LEU A 9 4.85 0.17 9.92
C LEU A 9 6.30 0.52 10.27
N LEU A 10 6.85 -0.04 11.36
CA LEU A 10 8.25 0.15 11.72
C LEU A 10 9.18 -0.49 10.69
N ALA A 11 8.87 -1.69 10.22
CA ALA A 11 9.68 -2.37 9.21
C ALA A 11 9.67 -1.59 7.88
N LEU A 12 8.51 -1.15 7.41
CA LEU A 12 8.39 -0.32 6.20
C LEU A 12 9.11 1.02 6.35
N GLY A 13 8.95 1.70 7.49
CA GLY A 13 9.64 2.94 7.78
C GLY A 13 11.16 2.78 7.84
N CYS A 14 11.66 1.72 8.49
CA CYS A 14 13.09 1.41 8.54
C CYS A 14 13.66 1.02 7.18
N ALA A 15 12.94 0.23 6.40
CA ALA A 15 13.37 -0.15 5.06
C ALA A 15 13.50 1.08 4.14
N LEU A 16 12.59 2.03 4.24
CA LEU A 16 12.68 3.30 3.50
C LEU A 16 13.89 4.14 3.93
N LEU A 17 14.27 4.10 5.23
CA LEU A 17 15.41 4.84 5.75
C LEU A 17 16.77 4.25 5.38
N VAL A 18 16.87 2.92 5.22
CA VAL A 18 18.14 2.25 4.85
C VAL A 18 18.64 2.70 3.47
N PHE A 19 17.72 3.09 2.58
CA PHE A 19 18.06 3.61 1.25
C PHE A 19 18.49 5.09 1.25
N THR A 20 18.32 5.80 2.36
CA THR A 20 18.80 7.19 2.52
C THR A 20 20.19 7.22 3.12
N GLY A 21 21.21 6.73 2.44
CA GLY A 21 22.59 6.68 2.94
C GLY A 21 23.03 7.97 3.66
N CYS A 22 23.80 7.83 4.73
CA CYS A 22 24.39 8.90 5.54
C CYS A 22 25.23 9.85 4.67
N GLY A 23 24.64 10.91 4.18
CA GLY A 23 25.31 11.96 3.43
C GLY A 23 24.31 12.86 2.72
N SER A 24 24.47 14.16 2.81
CA SER A 24 23.62 15.25 2.33
C SER A 24 23.35 15.29 0.81
N LYS A 25 23.22 14.17 0.15
CA LYS A 25 22.68 14.03 -1.20
C LYS A 25 21.34 13.35 -1.07
N LYS A 26 20.25 13.98 -1.54
CA LYS A 26 18.99 13.28 -1.78
C LYS A 26 19.34 12.05 -2.61
N ASP A 27 19.16 10.87 -2.02
CA ASP A 27 19.28 9.62 -2.74
C ASP A 27 18.17 9.60 -3.79
N THR A 28 18.55 9.76 -5.04
CA THR A 28 17.62 9.78 -6.19
C THR A 28 17.46 8.40 -6.80
N THR A 29 18.03 7.37 -6.17
CA THR A 29 17.85 5.99 -6.64
C THR A 29 16.36 5.62 -6.54
N PRO A 30 15.75 5.15 -7.64
CA PRO A 30 14.37 4.68 -7.58
C PRO A 30 14.23 3.59 -6.51
N LYS A 31 13.30 3.76 -5.59
CA LYS A 31 13.01 2.75 -4.56
C LYS A 31 12.04 1.74 -5.14
N ASP A 32 12.33 0.47 -4.99
CA ASP A 32 11.37 -0.60 -5.29
C ASP A 32 10.41 -0.76 -4.11
N TYR A 33 9.29 -0.03 -4.16
CA TYR A 33 8.27 -0.11 -3.11
C TYR A 33 7.60 -1.49 -3.05
N SER A 34 7.51 -2.20 -4.18
CA SER A 34 6.96 -3.56 -4.21
C SER A 34 7.83 -4.52 -3.42
N GLN A 35 9.16 -4.45 -3.61
CA GLN A 35 10.10 -5.25 -2.83
C GLN A 35 10.07 -4.88 -1.35
N ILE A 36 9.94 -3.59 -1.01
CA ILE A 36 9.85 -3.14 0.38
C ILE A 36 8.59 -3.71 1.07
N ILE A 37 7.44 -3.70 0.40
CA ILE A 37 6.21 -4.32 0.92
C ILE A 37 6.41 -5.83 1.09
N HIS A 38 6.96 -6.50 0.07
CA HIS A 38 7.24 -7.94 0.11
C HIS A 38 8.09 -8.35 1.33
N ASP A 39 9.17 -7.61 1.58
CA ASP A 39 10.13 -7.95 2.64
C ASP A 39 9.59 -7.63 4.05
N ALA A 40 8.62 -6.73 4.15
CA ALA A 40 8.08 -6.25 5.43
C ALA A 40 6.87 -7.04 5.93
N ARG A 41 6.22 -7.84 5.08
CA ARG A 41 5.03 -8.60 5.44
C ARG A 41 5.30 -10.08 5.67
N GLU A 42 4.33 -10.80 6.21
CA GLU A 42 4.44 -12.24 6.45
C GLU A 42 4.53 -13.00 5.11
N ALA A 43 5.24 -14.14 5.12
CA ALA A 43 5.38 -14.98 3.92
C ALA A 43 4.01 -15.45 3.36
N GLU A 44 3.05 -15.73 4.25
CA GLU A 44 1.70 -16.14 3.89
C GLU A 44 0.96 -15.06 3.08
N ASP A 45 1.16 -13.78 3.43
CA ASP A 45 0.60 -12.66 2.66
C ASP A 45 1.24 -12.55 1.27
N ASN A 46 2.53 -12.86 1.16
CA ASN A 46 3.25 -12.90 -0.13
C ASN A 46 2.74 -13.99 -1.06
N ASP A 47 2.30 -15.10 -0.51
CA ASP A 47 1.72 -16.20 -1.28
C ASP A 47 0.28 -15.91 -1.72
N TYR A 48 -0.44 -15.07 -0.98
CA TYR A 48 -1.87 -14.85 -1.17
C TYR A 48 -2.19 -13.54 -1.91
N TYR A 49 -1.59 -12.41 -1.52
CA TYR A 49 -1.91 -11.09 -2.08
C TYR A 49 -0.85 -10.61 -3.05
N MET A 50 -1.28 -10.17 -4.23
CA MET A 50 -0.39 -9.50 -5.17
C MET A 50 0.02 -8.11 -4.67
N ILE A 51 1.17 -7.64 -5.11
CA ILE A 51 1.63 -6.26 -4.94
C ILE A 51 1.65 -5.62 -6.32
N PHE A 52 0.92 -4.53 -6.51
CA PHE A 52 0.87 -3.81 -7.77
C PHE A 52 1.58 -2.45 -7.69
N SER A 53 2.13 -2.03 -8.83
CA SER A 53 2.83 -0.76 -8.99
C SER A 53 2.74 -0.27 -10.43
N PRO A 54 2.94 1.04 -10.70
CA PRO A 54 3.03 1.56 -12.06
C PRO A 54 4.22 0.94 -12.82
N ALA A 55 4.01 0.67 -14.10
CA ALA A 55 5.05 0.27 -15.05
C ALA A 55 5.49 1.46 -15.91
N GLU A 56 6.64 1.34 -16.59
CA GLU A 56 7.20 2.42 -17.44
C GLU A 56 6.31 2.83 -18.62
N ASP A 57 5.44 1.93 -19.07
CA ASP A 57 4.51 2.18 -20.17
C ASP A 57 3.20 2.90 -19.75
N GLY A 58 3.10 3.27 -18.45
CA GLY A 58 1.93 3.92 -17.87
C GLY A 58 0.79 2.96 -17.50
N LYS A 59 0.98 1.66 -17.67
CA LYS A 59 0.10 0.62 -17.16
C LYS A 59 0.48 0.28 -15.72
N PHE A 60 -0.31 -0.60 -15.11
CA PHE A 60 0.04 -1.25 -13.85
C PHE A 60 0.55 -2.66 -14.09
N THR A 61 1.49 -3.07 -13.28
CA THR A 61 1.97 -4.45 -13.18
C THR A 61 1.80 -4.94 -11.75
N ALA A 62 1.80 -6.25 -11.57
CA ALA A 62 1.80 -6.85 -10.24
C ALA A 62 2.78 -8.00 -10.13
N GLN A 63 3.22 -8.22 -8.92
CA GLN A 63 4.14 -9.30 -8.54
C GLN A 63 3.57 -10.01 -7.31
N TYR A 64 4.02 -11.25 -7.08
CA TYR A 64 3.64 -12.10 -5.93
C TYR A 64 2.18 -12.54 -5.93
N GLY A 65 1.80 -13.34 -4.95
CA GLY A 65 0.45 -13.85 -4.77
C GLY A 65 -0.11 -14.48 -6.04
N TYR A 66 -1.36 -14.23 -6.29
CA TYR A 66 -2.06 -14.80 -7.45
C TYR A 66 -1.75 -14.09 -8.79
N SER A 67 -0.88 -13.06 -8.82
CA SER A 67 -0.58 -12.31 -10.05
C SER A 67 -0.08 -13.18 -11.20
N ALA A 68 0.71 -14.23 -10.90
CA ALA A 68 1.23 -15.15 -11.91
C ALA A 68 0.13 -15.98 -12.62
N SER A 69 -1.09 -16.00 -12.10
CA SER A 69 -2.23 -16.72 -12.68
C SER A 69 -2.99 -15.90 -13.71
N TYR A 70 -2.66 -14.62 -13.90
CA TYR A 70 -3.35 -13.69 -14.77
C TYR A 70 -2.52 -13.33 -16.01
N PRO A 71 -3.13 -13.21 -17.19
CA PRO A 71 -2.52 -12.50 -18.32
C PRO A 71 -2.25 -11.04 -17.97
N ALA A 72 -1.16 -10.46 -18.47
CA ALA A 72 -0.72 -9.11 -18.07
C ALA A 72 -1.76 -8.01 -18.38
N ASP A 73 -2.48 -8.11 -19.49
CA ASP A 73 -3.51 -7.12 -19.85
C ASP A 73 -4.73 -7.23 -18.92
N ASP A 74 -5.19 -8.45 -18.57
CA ASP A 74 -6.29 -8.67 -17.63
C ASP A 74 -5.92 -8.16 -16.23
N LEU A 75 -4.65 -8.34 -15.84
CA LEU A 75 -4.12 -7.88 -14.57
C LEU A 75 -4.11 -6.35 -14.46
N ASN A 76 -3.68 -5.66 -15.51
CA ASN A 76 -3.73 -4.20 -15.57
C ASN A 76 -5.17 -3.69 -15.43
N ASP A 77 -6.12 -4.32 -16.13
CA ASP A 77 -7.54 -3.94 -16.07
C ASP A 77 -8.14 -4.17 -14.67
N GLU A 78 -7.80 -5.27 -14.01
CA GLU A 78 -8.20 -5.53 -12.62
C GLU A 78 -7.65 -4.45 -11.67
N ILE A 79 -6.37 -4.12 -11.79
CA ILE A 79 -5.75 -3.11 -10.93
C ILE A 79 -6.40 -1.74 -11.16
N GLN A 80 -6.54 -1.29 -12.40
CA GLN A 80 -7.08 0.04 -12.72
C GLN A 80 -8.56 0.19 -12.39
N ASN A 81 -9.35 -0.85 -12.55
CA ASN A 81 -10.80 -0.77 -12.42
C ASN A 81 -11.34 -1.27 -11.07
N MET A 82 -10.55 -2.06 -10.33
CA MET A 82 -11.01 -2.67 -9.06
C MET A 82 -10.16 -2.32 -7.85
N LEU A 83 -8.83 -2.37 -7.95
CA LEU A 83 -7.96 -2.20 -6.78
C LEU A 83 -7.54 -0.75 -6.55
N LEU A 84 -7.03 -0.08 -7.56
CA LEU A 84 -6.59 1.31 -7.42
C LEU A 84 -7.72 2.26 -6.99
N PRO A 85 -8.97 2.12 -7.50
CA PRO A 85 -10.09 2.94 -7.04
C PRO A 85 -10.44 2.78 -5.57
N LEU A 86 -10.05 1.67 -4.92
CA LEU A 86 -10.26 1.52 -3.47
C LEU A 86 -9.48 2.54 -2.64
N LEU A 87 -8.33 2.99 -3.13
CA LEU A 87 -7.52 4.03 -2.47
C LEU A 87 -8.06 5.44 -2.71
N ASP A 88 -8.89 5.63 -3.74
CA ASP A 88 -9.47 6.93 -4.12
C ASP A 88 -8.44 8.08 -4.14
N LEU A 89 -7.23 7.79 -4.62
CA LEU A 89 -6.15 8.76 -4.72
C LEU A 89 -6.49 9.82 -5.77
N PRO A 90 -6.51 11.13 -5.43
CA PRO A 90 -6.78 12.18 -6.39
C PRO A 90 -5.79 12.17 -7.56
N GLU A 91 -6.28 12.49 -8.76
CA GLU A 91 -5.42 12.57 -9.94
C GLU A 91 -4.26 13.56 -9.73
N GLY A 92 -3.04 13.12 -10.04
CA GLY A 92 -1.83 13.93 -9.85
C GLY A 92 -1.40 14.11 -8.39
N SER A 93 -2.01 13.40 -7.43
CA SER A 93 -1.61 13.47 -6.02
C SER A 93 -0.33 12.71 -5.69
N TYR A 94 0.10 11.81 -6.56
CA TYR A 94 1.30 10.99 -6.34
C TYR A 94 2.18 10.90 -7.60
N THR A 95 3.43 10.54 -7.40
CA THR A 95 4.43 10.33 -8.47
C THR A 95 4.86 8.88 -8.60
N ASP A 96 4.64 8.07 -7.56
CA ASP A 96 4.97 6.66 -7.53
C ASP A 96 4.21 5.96 -6.39
N LEU A 97 3.93 4.68 -6.52
CA LEU A 97 3.30 3.87 -5.49
C LEU A 97 3.60 2.38 -5.64
N ALA A 98 3.46 1.64 -4.56
CA ALA A 98 3.12 0.22 -4.60
C ALA A 98 2.05 -0.07 -3.55
N ALA A 99 1.12 -0.97 -3.88
CA ALA A 99 0.08 -1.36 -2.96
C ALA A 99 -0.30 -2.83 -3.10
N SER A 100 -0.82 -3.38 -2.02
CA SER A 100 -1.39 -4.71 -1.92
C SER A 100 -2.70 -4.58 -1.17
N LEU A 101 -3.81 -4.83 -1.83
CA LEU A 101 -5.15 -4.62 -1.30
C LEU A 101 -6.02 -5.86 -1.48
N SER A 102 -6.96 -6.08 -0.57
CA SER A 102 -8.04 -7.05 -0.77
C SER A 102 -9.22 -6.36 -1.46
N SER A 103 -9.70 -6.94 -2.56
CA SER A 103 -10.97 -6.56 -3.18
C SER A 103 -12.17 -7.29 -2.52
N MET A 104 -11.92 -8.19 -1.58
CA MET A 104 -12.97 -8.96 -0.93
C MET A 104 -13.65 -8.15 0.18
N MET A 105 -14.96 -7.96 0.07
CA MET A 105 -15.78 -7.21 1.04
C MET A 105 -15.84 -7.85 2.44
N VAL A 106 -15.23 -9.01 2.63
CA VAL A 106 -15.23 -9.76 3.89
C VAL A 106 -13.85 -9.78 4.55
N GLN A 107 -12.92 -8.96 4.05
CA GLN A 107 -11.52 -9.01 4.47
C GLN A 107 -10.91 -7.61 4.53
N SER A 108 -10.53 -7.20 5.73
CA SER A 108 -9.79 -5.95 5.95
C SER A 108 -8.30 -6.23 5.76
N TYR A 109 -7.80 -5.92 4.58
CA TYR A 109 -6.37 -6.03 4.27
C TYR A 109 -5.96 -4.93 3.30
N GLY A 110 -4.91 -4.20 3.65
CA GLY A 110 -4.32 -3.21 2.77
C GLY A 110 -2.93 -2.77 3.26
N VAL A 111 -1.96 -2.83 2.38
CA VAL A 111 -0.62 -2.25 2.57
C VAL A 111 -0.32 -1.38 1.37
N ALA A 112 0.08 -0.13 1.60
CA ALA A 112 0.46 0.77 0.53
C ALA A 112 1.64 1.66 0.93
N ILE A 113 2.51 1.93 -0.03
CA ILE A 113 3.54 2.97 0.04
C ILE A 113 3.26 3.90 -1.15
N VAL A 114 2.99 5.15 -0.87
CA VAL A 114 2.72 6.17 -1.90
C VAL A 114 3.71 7.30 -1.76
N LYS A 115 4.34 7.71 -2.87
CA LYS A 115 5.18 8.89 -2.96
C LYS A 115 4.33 10.07 -3.43
N PRO A 116 3.96 11.00 -2.54
CA PRO A 116 3.14 12.15 -2.93
C PRO A 116 3.86 13.03 -3.96
N ALA A 117 3.08 13.65 -4.83
CA ALA A 117 3.54 14.78 -5.62
C ALA A 117 3.83 15.98 -4.70
N GLU A 118 4.58 16.95 -5.19
CA GLU A 118 4.96 18.14 -4.41
C GLU A 118 3.71 18.87 -3.88
N GLY A 119 3.68 19.07 -2.56
CA GLY A 119 2.55 19.73 -1.87
C GLY A 119 1.30 18.87 -1.71
N LYS A 120 1.30 17.58 -2.10
CA LYS A 120 0.13 16.70 -2.11
C LYS A 120 0.10 15.66 -0.98
N THR A 121 1.01 15.75 -0.02
CA THR A 121 1.11 14.76 1.08
C THR A 121 -0.20 14.61 1.85
N GLN A 122 -0.89 15.72 2.16
CA GLN A 122 -2.15 15.65 2.91
C GLN A 122 -3.26 14.98 2.11
N GLU A 123 -3.36 15.22 0.81
CA GLU A 123 -4.36 14.57 -0.06
C GLU A 123 -4.19 13.05 -0.08
N VAL A 124 -2.94 12.57 -0.09
CA VAL A 124 -2.63 11.13 -0.02
C VAL A 124 -2.96 10.56 1.36
N VAL A 125 -2.63 11.28 2.44
CA VAL A 125 -2.99 10.86 3.81
C VAL A 125 -4.51 10.75 3.96
N ASP A 126 -5.25 11.76 3.51
CA ASP A 126 -6.71 11.80 3.61
C ASP A 126 -7.37 10.64 2.83
N ALA A 127 -6.85 10.30 1.65
CA ALA A 127 -7.33 9.19 0.85
C ALA A 127 -7.09 7.83 1.56
N MET A 128 -5.90 7.63 2.12
CA MET A 128 -5.59 6.41 2.87
C MET A 128 -6.39 6.29 4.18
N ASP A 129 -6.61 7.39 4.88
CA ASP A 129 -7.47 7.40 6.07
C ASP A 129 -8.92 7.11 5.69
N ALA A 130 -9.41 7.60 4.54
CA ALA A 130 -10.73 7.29 4.03
C ALA A 130 -10.88 5.79 3.68
N TYR A 131 -9.84 5.17 3.09
CA TYR A 131 -9.81 3.72 2.88
C TYR A 131 -10.01 2.96 4.20
N ILE A 132 -9.24 3.30 5.23
CA ILE A 132 -9.34 2.65 6.55
C ILE A 132 -10.74 2.84 7.15
N GLN A 133 -11.29 4.05 7.08
CA GLN A 133 -12.64 4.34 7.59
C GLN A 133 -13.71 3.52 6.86
N ASN A 134 -13.58 3.36 5.54
CA ASN A 134 -14.49 2.52 4.75
C ASN A 134 -14.41 1.05 5.18
N GLN A 135 -13.18 0.52 5.39
CA GLN A 135 -13.01 -0.84 5.92
C GLN A 135 -13.66 -1.00 7.31
N GLN A 136 -13.48 -0.03 8.21
CA GLN A 136 -14.13 -0.05 9.52
C GLN A 136 -15.65 -0.07 9.41
N GLN A 137 -16.24 0.84 8.63
CA GLN A 137 -17.69 0.93 8.44
C GLN A 137 -18.29 -0.34 7.83
N THR A 138 -17.59 -0.92 6.86
CA THR A 138 -18.04 -2.16 6.20
C THR A 138 -18.05 -3.35 7.16
N MET A 139 -17.08 -3.43 8.09
CA MET A 139 -16.92 -4.59 8.96
C MET A 139 -17.61 -4.44 10.33
N GLU A 140 -17.94 -3.23 10.77
CA GLU A 140 -18.38 -2.91 12.15
C GLU A 140 -19.50 -3.80 12.68
N HIS A 141 -20.47 -4.16 11.82
CA HIS A 141 -21.64 -4.92 12.23
C HIS A 141 -21.72 -6.32 11.63
N TYR A 142 -20.68 -6.73 10.90
CA TYR A 142 -20.72 -7.96 10.13
C TYR A 142 -19.61 -8.95 10.49
N LEU A 143 -18.38 -8.47 10.64
CA LEU A 143 -17.20 -9.30 10.88
C LEU A 143 -16.29 -8.66 11.94
N GLU A 144 -16.53 -9.01 13.20
CA GLU A 144 -15.82 -8.41 14.34
C GLU A 144 -14.30 -8.55 14.26
N ASP A 145 -13.78 -9.68 13.82
CA ASP A 145 -12.35 -9.92 13.67
C ASP A 145 -11.73 -9.02 12.59
N GLN A 146 -12.42 -8.80 11.49
CA GLN A 146 -12.01 -7.92 10.41
C GLN A 146 -12.12 -6.44 10.82
N TYR A 147 -13.17 -6.08 11.56
CA TYR A 147 -13.28 -4.76 12.16
C TYR A 147 -12.09 -4.45 13.07
N GLN A 148 -11.66 -5.38 13.92
CA GLN A 148 -10.50 -5.18 14.80
C GLN A 148 -9.18 -5.00 14.00
N ILE A 149 -9.05 -5.61 12.83
CA ILE A 149 -7.94 -5.35 11.91
C ILE A 149 -8.01 -3.90 11.43
N ALA A 150 -9.13 -3.49 10.82
CA ALA A 150 -9.33 -2.13 10.32
C ALA A 150 -9.21 -1.07 11.41
N ALA A 151 -9.73 -1.32 12.63
CA ALA A 151 -9.61 -0.42 13.77
C ALA A 151 -8.16 -0.27 14.28
N SER A 152 -7.29 -1.22 13.93
CA SER A 152 -5.87 -1.19 14.28
C SER A 152 -4.99 -0.60 13.20
N ALA A 153 -5.55 -0.33 12.02
CA ALA A 153 -4.86 0.20 10.86
C ALA A 153 -4.18 1.56 11.13
N LYS A 154 -3.14 1.86 10.38
CA LYS A 154 -2.34 3.08 10.54
C LYS A 154 -1.96 3.67 9.20
N VAL A 155 -1.99 5.00 9.15
CA VAL A 155 -1.32 5.81 8.12
C VAL A 155 -0.20 6.61 8.77
N ALA A 156 0.93 6.71 8.12
CA ALA A 156 2.06 7.51 8.59
C ALA A 156 2.87 8.08 7.44
N THR A 157 3.28 9.33 7.55
CA THR A 157 4.31 9.91 6.67
C THR A 157 5.68 9.57 7.24
N VAL A 158 6.55 8.96 6.44
CA VAL A 158 7.92 8.63 6.85
C VAL A 158 8.88 9.81 6.59
N PRO A 159 10.06 9.86 7.24
CA PRO A 159 10.99 11.00 7.12
C PRO A 159 11.44 11.29 5.68
N THR A 160 11.38 10.35 4.78
CA THR A 160 11.71 10.51 3.35
C THR A 160 10.57 11.07 2.51
N GLY A 161 9.38 11.24 3.11
CA GLY A 161 8.23 11.92 2.53
C GLY A 161 7.14 11.01 1.96
N GLU A 162 7.38 9.71 1.88
CA GLU A 162 6.36 8.76 1.48
C GLU A 162 5.27 8.62 2.56
N VAL A 163 4.06 8.34 2.13
CA VAL A 163 2.93 7.97 2.99
C VAL A 163 2.78 6.46 2.96
N VAL A 164 2.73 5.85 4.14
CA VAL A 164 2.63 4.40 4.32
C VAL A 164 1.33 4.08 5.04
N MET A 165 0.57 3.14 4.51
CA MET A 165 -0.64 2.58 5.12
C MET A 165 -0.45 1.10 5.41
N VAL A 166 -0.93 0.66 6.57
CA VAL A 166 -1.07 -0.77 6.92
C VAL A 166 -2.42 -0.98 7.59
N CYS A 167 -3.22 -1.86 6.99
CA CYS A 167 -4.53 -2.27 7.48
C CYS A 167 -4.57 -3.79 7.70
#